data_c4efee391dabd94d6322687ceed6a699
#
_entry.id   c4efee391dabd94d6322687ceed6a699
#
_cell.length_a   1.000
_cell.length_b   1.000
_cell.length_c   1.000
_cell.angle_alpha   90.00
_cell.angle_beta   90.00
_cell.angle_gamma   90.00
#
_symmetry.space_group_name_H-M   'P 1'
#
loop_
_entity.id
_entity.type
_entity.pdbx_description
1 polymer ?
#
loop_
_entity_poly.entity_id
_entity_poly.type
_entity_poly.pdbx_seq_one_letter_code
_entity_poly.pdbx_strand_id
1 'polypeptide(L)'
;MTMSIEMINEYGAQAVRVAIEEHSVLLEAPELDAVIERLSLLRAAMRPEIPKEPSRTHQYVIEMDPCWHTEKHPLYEGAVLFLRHSGLGWAGFALPTHSLSTLSKALNQHLEALEETHALMN
;
A
#
# COMPACT_ATOMS: atom_id res chain seq x y z
N MET A 1 25.44 8.86 -10.72
CA MET A 1 25.08 7.45 -10.82
C MET A 1 23.85 7.30 -11.71
N THR A 2 23.92 6.44 -12.71
CA THR A 2 22.78 6.17 -13.59
C THR A 2 22.18 4.82 -13.22
N MET A 3 20.90 4.84 -12.89
CA MET A 3 20.16 3.63 -12.56
C MET A 3 18.87 3.58 -13.37
N SER A 4 18.56 2.43 -13.93
CA SER A 4 17.29 2.20 -14.63
C SER A 4 16.60 0.96 -14.08
N ILE A 5 15.28 1.02 -14.09
CA ILE A 5 14.44 -0.09 -13.66
C ILE A 5 13.36 -0.24 -14.74
N GLU A 6 13.30 -1.40 -15.37
CA GLU A 6 12.34 -1.62 -16.46
C GLU A 6 11.83 -3.05 -16.49
N MET A 7 10.62 -3.21 -16.97
CA MET A 7 10.04 -4.53 -17.16
C MET A 7 10.55 -5.13 -18.46
N ILE A 8 10.93 -6.40 -18.39
CA ILE A 8 11.37 -7.17 -19.54
C ILE A 8 10.44 -8.38 -19.68
N ASN A 9 10.04 -8.66 -20.91
CA ASN A 9 9.21 -9.82 -21.21
C ASN A 9 9.98 -10.68 -22.20
N GLU A 10 10.58 -11.77 -21.73
CA GLU A 10 11.30 -12.74 -22.55
C GLU A 10 10.63 -14.10 -22.47
N TYR A 11 10.38 -14.70 -23.63
CA TYR A 11 9.79 -16.04 -23.73
C TYR A 11 8.49 -16.20 -22.96
N GLY A 12 7.68 -15.13 -22.91
CA GLY A 12 6.40 -15.12 -22.18
C GLY A 12 6.52 -14.96 -20.67
N ALA A 13 7.72 -14.84 -20.14
CA ALA A 13 7.96 -14.58 -18.72
C ALA A 13 8.32 -13.12 -18.48
N GLN A 14 7.74 -12.52 -17.45
CA GLN A 14 8.03 -11.16 -17.06
C GLN A 14 9.10 -11.12 -15.98
N ALA A 15 10.03 -10.19 -16.11
CA ALA A 15 11.06 -9.92 -15.12
C ALA A 15 11.32 -8.42 -15.05
N VAL A 16 11.94 -7.97 -13.98
CA VAL A 16 12.38 -6.59 -13.85
C VAL A 16 13.88 -6.56 -13.94
N ARG A 17 14.40 -5.71 -14.84
CA ARG A 17 15.84 -5.47 -14.93
C ARG A 17 16.18 -4.21 -14.16
N VAL A 18 17.07 -4.37 -13.19
CA VAL A 18 17.67 -3.24 -12.49
C VAL A 18 19.10 -3.10 -12.99
N ALA A 19 19.42 -1.97 -13.58
CA ALA A 19 20.74 -1.69 -14.13
C ALA A 19 21.37 -0.48 -13.45
N ILE A 20 22.62 -0.61 -13.05
CA ILE A 20 23.42 0.47 -12.48
C ILE A 20 24.69 0.53 -13.32
N GLU A 21 24.81 1.61 -14.11
CA GLU A 21 25.93 1.78 -15.06
C GLU A 21 26.05 0.60 -16.01
N GLU A 22 27.12 -0.17 -15.95
CA GLU A 22 27.36 -1.31 -16.84
C GLU A 22 26.87 -2.65 -16.26
N HIS A 23 26.40 -2.63 -15.01
CA HIS A 23 25.96 -3.84 -14.32
C HIS A 23 24.44 -3.91 -14.28
N SER A 24 23.89 -5.10 -14.47
CA SER A 24 22.46 -5.31 -14.37
C SER A 24 22.13 -6.63 -13.70
N VAL A 25 20.94 -6.71 -13.15
CA VAL A 25 20.39 -7.92 -12.55
C VAL A 25 18.93 -8.06 -13.00
N LEU A 26 18.51 -9.29 -13.25
CA LEU A 26 17.13 -9.62 -13.55
C LEU A 26 16.48 -10.21 -12.31
N LEU A 27 15.32 -9.68 -11.96
CA LEU A 27 14.54 -10.13 -10.81
C LEU A 27 13.22 -10.71 -11.29
N GLU A 28 12.95 -11.95 -10.96
CA GLU A 28 11.63 -12.55 -11.14
C GLU A 28 10.70 -12.08 -10.03
N ALA A 29 9.40 -12.36 -10.15
CA ALA A 29 8.40 -11.86 -9.21
C ALA A 29 8.72 -12.18 -7.74
N PRO A 30 9.07 -13.41 -7.35
CA PRO A 30 9.41 -13.70 -5.95
C PRO A 30 10.62 -12.92 -5.43
N GLU A 31 11.63 -12.76 -6.28
CA GLU A 31 12.84 -12.01 -5.93
C GLU A 31 12.51 -10.51 -5.79
N LEU A 32 11.68 -9.99 -6.69
CA LEU A 32 11.25 -8.59 -6.64
C LEU A 32 10.44 -8.32 -5.36
N ASP A 33 9.53 -9.22 -5.00
CA ASP A 33 8.76 -9.10 -3.77
C ASP A 33 9.67 -9.04 -2.54
N ALA A 34 10.71 -9.87 -2.50
CA ALA A 34 11.68 -9.86 -1.41
C ALA A 34 12.46 -8.54 -1.34
N VAL A 35 12.83 -7.97 -2.50
CA VAL A 35 13.52 -6.68 -2.57
C VAL A 35 12.60 -5.54 -2.08
N ILE A 36 11.35 -5.54 -2.51
CA ILE A 36 10.36 -4.53 -2.07
C ILE A 36 10.20 -4.58 -0.55
N GLU A 37 10.02 -5.78 0.01
CA GLU A 37 9.89 -5.96 1.45
C GLU A 37 11.13 -5.44 2.18
N ARG A 38 12.32 -5.83 1.73
CA ARG A 38 13.57 -5.39 2.34
C ARG A 38 13.75 -3.88 2.27
N LEU A 39 13.48 -3.28 1.12
CA LEU A 39 13.59 -1.83 0.95
C LEU A 39 12.59 -1.08 1.82
N SER A 40 11.37 -1.58 1.96
CA SER A 40 10.36 -0.95 2.80
C SER A 40 10.77 -0.94 4.28
N LEU A 41 11.35 -2.04 4.76
CA LEU A 41 11.86 -2.13 6.14
C LEU A 41 13.02 -1.14 6.37
N LEU A 42 13.93 -1.04 5.42
CA LEU A 42 15.03 -0.09 5.50
C LEU A 42 14.53 1.35 5.45
N ARG A 43 13.58 1.65 4.56
CA ARG A 43 12.99 2.98 4.47
C ARG A 43 12.30 3.38 5.78
N ALA A 44 11.62 2.44 6.45
CA ALA A 44 10.98 2.70 7.75
C ALA A 44 11.98 3.11 8.82
N ALA A 45 13.24 2.65 8.71
CA ALA A 45 14.30 2.99 9.66
C ALA A 45 15.07 4.27 9.30
N MET A 46 14.85 4.82 8.11
CA MET A 46 15.56 6.01 7.65
C MET A 46 14.89 7.31 8.14
N ARG A 47 15.72 8.36 8.18
CA ARG A 47 15.24 9.73 8.40
C ARG A 47 15.43 10.55 7.11
N PRO A 48 14.54 11.48 6.78
CA PRO A 48 13.35 11.83 7.53
C PRO A 48 12.27 10.73 7.45
N GLU A 49 11.49 10.63 8.50
CA GLU A 49 10.34 9.75 8.58
C GLU A 49 9.30 10.10 7.51
N ILE A 50 8.56 9.11 7.04
CA ILE A 50 7.42 9.38 6.15
C ILE A 50 6.40 10.24 6.91
N PRO A 51 5.93 11.36 6.33
CA PRO A 51 4.99 12.25 7.01
C PRO A 51 3.72 11.52 7.46
N LYS A 52 3.20 11.91 8.62
CA LYS A 52 1.98 11.31 9.16
C LYS A 52 0.72 11.75 8.44
N GLU A 53 0.80 12.86 7.68
CA GLU A 53 -0.31 13.35 6.87
C GLU A 53 0.07 13.30 5.40
N PRO A 54 -0.87 12.92 4.52
CA PRO A 54 -0.57 12.88 3.10
C PRO A 54 -0.40 14.31 2.55
N SER A 55 0.61 14.49 1.69
CA SER A 55 0.82 15.76 1.01
C SER A 55 -0.28 15.99 -0.01
N ARG A 56 -0.83 17.19 -0.04
CA ARG A 56 -1.86 17.57 -1.04
C ARG A 56 -1.27 17.84 -2.43
N THR A 57 0.04 18.06 -2.50
CA THR A 57 0.73 18.35 -3.76
C THR A 57 1.28 17.11 -4.43
N HIS A 58 1.39 16.01 -3.69
CA HIS A 58 1.87 14.74 -4.22
C HIS A 58 0.72 13.98 -4.89
N GLN A 59 0.99 13.43 -6.06
CA GLN A 59 0.04 12.54 -6.73
C GLN A 59 0.26 11.11 -6.26
N TYR A 60 -0.78 10.53 -5.68
CA TYR A 60 -0.75 9.14 -5.20
C TYR A 60 -1.35 8.21 -6.25
N VAL A 61 -0.75 7.04 -6.39
CA VAL A 61 -1.39 5.95 -7.14
C VAL A 61 -2.48 5.37 -6.26
N ILE A 62 -3.72 5.45 -6.74
CA ILE A 62 -4.89 5.01 -5.99
C ILE A 62 -5.28 3.60 -6.44
N GLU A 63 -5.30 2.66 -5.50
CA GLU A 63 -5.86 1.33 -5.76
C GLU A 63 -7.37 1.43 -5.71
N MET A 64 -8.03 0.94 -6.78
CA MET A 64 -9.49 0.96 -6.87
C MET A 64 -10.04 -0.31 -6.26
N ASP A 65 -10.94 -0.14 -5.27
CA ASP A 65 -11.66 -1.24 -4.62
C ASP A 65 -10.74 -2.41 -4.23
N PRO A 66 -9.73 -2.17 -3.39
CA PRO A 66 -8.78 -3.22 -3.04
C PRO A 66 -9.45 -4.32 -2.21
N CYS A 67 -8.94 -5.54 -2.36
CA CYS A 67 -9.33 -6.61 -1.45
C CYS A 67 -8.91 -6.22 -0.03
N TRP A 68 -9.75 -6.51 0.93
CA TRP A 68 -9.47 -6.22 2.33
C TRP A 68 -9.89 -7.39 3.20
N HIS A 69 -9.30 -7.46 4.38
CA HIS A 69 -9.60 -8.45 5.39
C HIS A 69 -9.40 -7.85 6.77
N THR A 70 -10.25 -8.19 7.71
CA THR A 70 -10.11 -7.72 9.10
C THR A 70 -10.03 -8.92 10.05
N GLU A 71 -9.24 -8.76 11.09
CA GLU A 71 -9.10 -9.75 12.15
C GLU A 71 -9.07 -9.04 13.50
N LYS A 72 -9.50 -9.77 14.53
CA LYS A 72 -9.30 -9.32 15.91
C LYS A 72 -7.80 -9.34 16.22
N HIS A 73 -7.30 -8.27 16.84
CA HIS A 73 -5.90 -8.25 17.26
C HIS A 73 -5.67 -9.27 18.38
N PRO A 74 -4.62 -10.12 18.29
CA PRO A 74 -4.40 -11.18 19.28
C PRO A 74 -3.91 -10.68 20.63
N LEU A 75 -3.27 -9.50 20.70
CA LEU A 75 -2.63 -8.99 21.92
C LEU A 75 -3.27 -7.73 22.49
N TYR A 76 -4.03 -6.98 21.70
CA TYR A 76 -4.62 -5.70 22.11
C TYR A 76 -6.10 -5.67 21.78
N GLU A 77 -6.83 -4.82 22.51
CA GLU A 77 -8.19 -4.48 22.08
C GLU A 77 -8.12 -3.64 20.81
N GLY A 78 -8.86 -4.04 19.79
CA GLY A 78 -8.85 -3.41 18.50
C GLY A 78 -8.94 -4.43 17.37
N ALA A 79 -8.50 -4.02 16.19
CA ALA A 79 -8.56 -4.88 15.01
C ALA A 79 -7.31 -4.69 14.16
N VAL A 80 -7.02 -5.69 13.34
CA VAL A 80 -6.02 -5.57 12.29
C VAL A 80 -6.77 -5.46 10.96
N LEU A 81 -6.47 -4.43 10.20
CA LEU A 81 -6.99 -4.21 8.86
C LEU A 81 -5.91 -4.56 7.85
N PHE A 82 -6.20 -5.51 6.96
CA PHE A 82 -5.33 -5.85 5.84
C PHE A 82 -5.89 -5.27 4.57
N LEU A 83 -5.04 -4.60 3.80
CA LEU A 83 -5.39 -4.06 2.48
C LEU A 83 -4.40 -4.60 1.45
N ARG A 84 -4.93 -5.02 0.32
CA ARG A 84 -4.11 -5.51 -0.78
C ARG A 84 -3.70 -4.36 -1.68
N HIS A 85 -2.41 -4.24 -1.91
CA HIS A 85 -1.84 -3.33 -2.92
C HIS A 85 -1.24 -4.19 -4.02
N SER A 86 -1.57 -3.91 -5.28
CA SER A 86 -1.14 -4.75 -6.40
C SER A 86 0.38 -4.81 -6.58
N GLY A 87 1.10 -3.77 -6.18
CA GLY A 87 2.56 -3.75 -6.26
C GLY A 87 3.25 -4.14 -4.97
N LEU A 88 2.74 -3.68 -3.83
CA LEU A 88 3.36 -3.90 -2.53
C LEU A 88 2.94 -5.21 -1.85
N GLY A 89 1.84 -5.81 -2.31
CA GLY A 89 1.26 -6.98 -1.65
C GLY A 89 0.33 -6.59 -0.51
N TRP A 90 0.07 -7.53 0.39
CA TRP A 90 -0.79 -7.27 1.54
C TRP A 90 -0.07 -6.46 2.60
N ALA A 91 -0.71 -5.39 3.07
CA ALA A 91 -0.21 -4.59 4.19
C ALA A 91 -1.20 -4.68 5.34
N GLY A 92 -0.70 -4.92 6.54
CA GLY A 92 -1.51 -5.02 7.75
C GLY A 92 -1.31 -3.82 8.65
N PHE A 93 -2.42 -3.34 9.24
CA PHE A 93 -2.43 -2.18 10.11
C PHE A 93 -3.21 -2.51 11.38
N ALA A 94 -2.55 -2.43 12.53
CA ALA A 94 -3.21 -2.64 13.81
C ALA A 94 -3.82 -1.34 14.28
N LEU A 95 -5.13 -1.36 14.53
CA LEU A 95 -5.90 -0.19 14.98
C LEU A 95 -6.39 -0.45 16.41
N PRO A 96 -5.85 0.28 17.40
CA PRO A 96 -6.42 0.23 18.76
C PRO A 96 -7.85 0.73 18.78
N THR A 97 -8.58 0.44 19.85
CA THR A 97 -10.00 0.76 19.96
C THR A 97 -10.35 2.19 19.57
N HIS A 98 -9.60 3.17 20.06
CA HIS A 98 -9.87 4.58 19.75
C HIS A 98 -9.70 4.88 18.25
N SER A 99 -8.60 4.43 17.65
CA SER A 99 -8.35 4.65 16.23
C SER A 99 -9.37 3.92 15.35
N LEU A 100 -9.73 2.68 15.74
CA LEU A 100 -10.75 1.92 15.03
C LEU A 100 -12.10 2.65 15.06
N SER A 101 -12.49 3.18 16.22
CA SER A 101 -13.72 3.95 16.37
C SER A 101 -13.71 5.23 15.52
N THR A 102 -12.59 5.95 15.54
CA THR A 102 -12.44 7.19 14.76
C THR A 102 -12.54 6.91 13.26
N LEU A 103 -11.84 5.87 12.78
CA LEU A 103 -11.90 5.49 11.38
C LEU A 103 -13.31 5.04 10.98
N SER A 104 -13.95 4.24 11.81
CA SER A 104 -15.33 3.79 11.56
C SER A 104 -16.30 4.97 11.41
N LYS A 105 -16.20 5.98 12.28
CA LYS A 105 -17.02 7.18 12.22
C LYS A 105 -16.76 7.97 10.93
N ALA A 106 -15.50 8.13 10.54
CA ALA A 106 -15.15 8.82 9.30
C ALA A 106 -15.73 8.12 8.08
N LEU A 107 -15.62 6.80 8.02
CA LEU A 107 -16.17 6.00 6.91
C LEU A 107 -17.70 6.09 6.88
N ASN A 108 -18.35 6.04 8.04
CA ASN A 108 -19.81 6.19 8.14
C ASN A 108 -20.28 7.56 7.66
N GLN A 109 -19.54 8.63 7.93
CA GLN A 109 -19.87 9.96 7.43
C GLN A 109 -19.90 10.00 5.91
N HIS A 110 -18.97 9.31 5.25
CA HIS A 110 -18.96 9.21 3.79
C HIS A 110 -20.17 8.42 3.28
N LEU A 111 -20.51 7.32 3.95
CA LEU A 111 -21.70 6.52 3.58
C LEU A 111 -22.98 7.34 3.73
N GLU A 112 -23.15 8.06 4.82
CA GLU A 112 -24.31 8.91 5.07
C GLU A 112 -24.44 10.02 4.01
N ALA A 113 -23.32 10.65 3.64
CA ALA A 113 -23.32 11.68 2.60
C ALA A 113 -23.74 11.09 1.24
N LEU A 114 -23.31 9.89 0.92
CA LEU A 114 -23.71 9.20 -0.32
C LEU A 114 -25.20 8.84 -0.32
N GLU A 115 -25.72 8.37 0.81
CA GLU A 115 -27.14 8.05 0.96
C GLU A 115 -28.01 9.30 0.79
N GLU A 116 -27.63 10.43 1.39
CA GLU A 116 -28.31 11.71 1.23
C GLU A 116 -28.31 12.17 -0.24
N THR A 117 -27.18 12.02 -0.92
CA THR A 117 -27.05 12.37 -2.33
C THR A 117 -28.00 11.51 -3.18
N HIS A 118 -28.06 10.20 -2.94
CA HIS A 118 -28.95 9.29 -3.65
C HIS A 118 -30.41 9.60 -3.38
N ALA A 119 -30.76 9.96 -2.14
CA ALA A 119 -32.12 10.33 -1.80
C ALA A 119 -32.56 11.61 -2.53
N LEU A 120 -31.65 12.58 -2.71
CA LEU A 120 -31.94 13.81 -3.45
C LEU A 120 -32.09 13.60 -4.95
N MET A 121 -31.46 12.56 -5.49
CA MET A 121 -31.53 12.24 -6.92
C MET A 121 -32.77 11.42 -7.31
N ASN A 122 -33.45 10.86 -6.35
CA ASN A 122 -34.69 10.13 -6.53
C ASN A 122 -35.87 11.06 -6.20
#